data_499b04cbf975ba2702ada1c38fb84f93
#
_entry.id   499b04cbf975ba2702ada1c38fb84f93
#
_cell.length_a   1.000
_cell.length_b   1.000
_cell.length_c   1.000
_cell.angle_alpha   90.00
_cell.angle_beta   90.00
_cell.angle_gamma   90.00
#
_symmetry.space_group_name_H-M   'P 1'
#
loop_
_entity.id
_entity.type
_entity.pdbx_description
1 polymer ?
#
loop_
_entity_poly.entity_id
_entity_poly.type
_entity_poly.pdbx_seq_one_letter_code
_entity_poly.pdbx_strand_id
1 'polypeptide(L)'
;TAQVFVQREAGFVLLGIVLTILAVLNGQLIVGIGTGLLFAFWMHAWLYYTMHHRQEEVERNLPDFLDVFAVTVSAGLPFRAALQRVAEYHDGPLAEELRATLREMQLGVPRRTALEGLRERNRAASMAAFVTILLQSEELGTPLEQALRQIAQEIRRNRGQQVRQAAAKAQPKVSIVVTLLIVPGAIILVAGGMFLTNMDSLQGMFNG
;
A
#
# COMPACT_ATOMS: atom_id res chain seq x y z
N THR A 1 -20.68 2.26 -0.10
CA THR A 1 -21.28 3.02 1.00
C THR A 1 -20.76 2.43 2.31
N ALA A 2 -20.18 3.27 3.19
CA ALA A 2 -19.52 2.84 4.43
C ALA A 2 -20.44 1.98 5.34
N GLN A 3 -21.75 2.22 5.33
CA GLN A 3 -22.73 1.47 6.14
C GLN A 3 -22.85 -0.01 5.73
N VAL A 4 -22.86 -0.31 4.44
CA VAL A 4 -22.95 -1.71 3.94
C VAL A 4 -21.67 -2.47 4.28
N PHE A 5 -20.54 -1.78 4.30
CA PHE A 5 -19.24 -2.31 4.65
C PHE A 5 -19.19 -2.68 6.15
N VAL A 6 -19.59 -1.75 7.03
CA VAL A 6 -19.64 -1.97 8.49
C VAL A 6 -20.62 -3.08 8.87
N GLN A 7 -21.80 -3.16 8.21
CA GLN A 7 -22.77 -4.23 8.46
C GLN A 7 -22.23 -5.62 8.09
N ARG A 8 -21.51 -5.74 6.97
CA ARG A 8 -20.92 -7.00 6.54
C ARG A 8 -19.80 -7.45 7.49
N GLU A 9 -19.02 -6.51 8.01
CA GLU A 9 -17.98 -6.80 8.99
C GLU A 9 -18.53 -7.22 10.34
N ALA A 10 -19.53 -6.50 10.85
CA ALA A 10 -20.21 -6.89 12.08
C ALA A 10 -20.79 -8.32 11.98
N GLY A 11 -21.28 -8.72 10.81
CA GLY A 11 -21.75 -10.08 10.55
C GLY A 11 -20.65 -11.15 10.66
N PHE A 12 -19.48 -10.89 10.08
CA PHE A 12 -18.36 -11.83 10.18
C PHE A 12 -17.77 -11.94 11.59
N VAL A 13 -17.69 -10.82 12.32
CA VAL A 13 -17.26 -10.80 13.73
C VAL A 13 -18.20 -11.61 14.60
N LEU A 14 -19.52 -11.40 14.46
CA LEU A 14 -20.54 -12.15 15.17
C LEU A 14 -20.45 -13.65 14.85
N LEU A 15 -20.25 -14.03 13.61
CA LEU A 15 -20.11 -15.42 13.18
C LEU A 15 -18.86 -16.08 13.79
N GLY A 16 -17.74 -15.38 13.84
CA GLY A 16 -16.52 -15.86 14.50
C GLY A 16 -16.68 -16.06 16.01
N ILE A 17 -17.35 -15.12 16.68
CA ILE A 17 -17.66 -15.21 18.11
C ILE A 17 -18.60 -16.40 18.38
N VAL A 18 -19.64 -16.58 17.58
CA VAL A 18 -20.58 -17.69 17.71
C VAL A 18 -19.90 -19.05 17.51
N LEU A 19 -19.04 -19.19 16.50
CA LEU A 19 -18.26 -20.41 16.27
C LEU A 19 -17.31 -20.73 17.42
N THR A 20 -16.64 -19.73 17.99
CA THR A 20 -15.76 -19.90 19.15
C THR A 20 -16.55 -20.36 20.38
N ILE A 21 -17.71 -19.74 20.65
CA ILE A 21 -18.59 -20.12 21.77
C ILE A 21 -19.11 -21.55 21.59
N LEU A 22 -19.54 -21.93 20.40
CA LEU A 22 -20.03 -23.28 20.11
C LEU A 22 -18.93 -24.34 20.30
N ALA A 23 -17.69 -24.07 19.90
CA ALA A 23 -16.58 -24.97 20.09
C ALA A 23 -16.25 -25.17 21.60
N VAL A 24 -16.31 -24.10 22.38
CA VAL A 24 -16.11 -24.16 23.84
C VAL A 24 -17.21 -24.92 24.54
N LEU A 25 -18.48 -24.71 24.15
CA LEU A 25 -19.63 -25.42 24.73
C LEU A 25 -19.62 -26.94 24.44
N ASN A 26 -19.04 -27.37 23.32
CA ASN A 26 -18.82 -28.77 22.98
C ASN A 26 -17.61 -29.39 23.69
N GLY A 27 -17.01 -28.73 24.67
CA GLY A 27 -15.88 -29.27 25.48
C GLY A 27 -14.54 -29.27 24.76
N GLN A 28 -14.44 -28.66 23.56
CA GLN A 28 -13.20 -28.58 22.77
C GLN A 28 -12.51 -27.21 22.97
N LEU A 29 -12.06 -26.97 24.22
CA LEU A 29 -11.41 -25.70 24.60
C LEU A 29 -10.24 -25.32 23.70
N ILE A 30 -9.39 -26.28 23.34
CA ILE A 30 -8.21 -26.02 22.48
C ILE A 30 -8.62 -25.59 21.08
N VAL A 31 -9.64 -26.22 20.51
CA VAL A 31 -10.16 -25.87 19.20
C VAL A 31 -10.85 -24.48 19.22
N GLY A 32 -11.60 -24.18 20.30
CA GLY A 32 -12.23 -22.87 20.48
C GLY A 32 -11.23 -21.73 20.59
N ILE A 33 -10.16 -21.89 21.35
CA ILE A 33 -9.09 -20.90 21.46
C ILE A 33 -8.34 -20.77 20.14
N GLY A 34 -8.03 -21.88 19.46
CA GLY A 34 -7.35 -21.86 18.17
C GLY A 34 -8.13 -21.14 17.07
N THR A 35 -9.44 -21.41 16.97
CA THR A 35 -10.32 -20.73 16.00
C THR A 35 -10.48 -19.25 16.32
N GLY A 36 -10.60 -18.87 17.59
CA GLY A 36 -10.65 -17.49 18.03
C GLY A 36 -9.40 -16.69 17.69
N LEU A 37 -8.22 -17.26 17.93
CA LEU A 37 -6.93 -16.63 17.60
C LEU A 37 -6.74 -16.49 16.07
N LEU A 38 -7.06 -17.53 15.30
CA LEU A 38 -7.00 -17.48 13.83
C LEU A 38 -7.92 -16.40 13.27
N PHE A 39 -9.13 -16.29 13.83
CA PHE A 39 -10.09 -15.27 13.37
C PHE A 39 -9.65 -13.85 13.74
N ALA A 40 -9.13 -13.65 14.96
CA ALA A 40 -8.58 -12.37 15.39
C ALA A 40 -7.37 -11.96 14.54
N PHE A 41 -6.48 -12.88 14.21
CA PHE A 41 -5.33 -12.64 13.32
C PHE A 41 -5.77 -12.30 11.89
N TRP A 42 -6.73 -13.05 11.34
CA TRP A 42 -7.30 -12.78 10.02
C TRP A 42 -7.94 -11.40 9.96
N MET A 43 -8.74 -11.05 10.96
CA MET A 43 -9.40 -9.76 11.03
C MET A 43 -8.39 -8.61 11.15
N HIS A 44 -7.35 -8.78 11.97
CA HIS A 44 -6.28 -7.78 12.10
C HIS A 44 -5.51 -7.59 10.79
N ALA A 45 -5.13 -8.68 10.13
CA ALA A 45 -4.44 -8.65 8.85
C ALA A 45 -5.29 -7.99 7.75
N TRP A 46 -6.59 -8.32 7.72
CA TRP A 46 -7.50 -7.75 6.73
C TRP A 46 -7.77 -6.26 6.94
N LEU A 47 -7.94 -5.81 8.21
CA LEU A 47 -8.07 -4.39 8.55
C LEU A 47 -6.81 -3.61 8.16
N TYR A 48 -5.63 -4.16 8.45
CA TYR A 48 -4.35 -3.58 8.07
C TYR A 48 -4.21 -3.45 6.54
N TYR A 49 -4.60 -4.48 5.80
CA TYR A 49 -4.58 -4.48 4.33
C TYR A 49 -5.53 -3.42 3.75
N THR A 50 -6.75 -3.32 4.28
CA THR A 50 -7.76 -2.35 3.81
C THR A 50 -7.32 -0.91 4.05
N MET A 51 -6.74 -0.62 5.23
CA MET A 51 -6.20 0.70 5.55
C MET A 51 -5.02 1.07 4.65
N HIS A 52 -4.14 0.11 4.37
CA HIS A 52 -2.97 0.33 3.51
C HIS A 52 -3.38 0.62 2.07
N HIS A 53 -4.30 -0.18 1.55
CA HIS A 53 -4.82 0.00 0.19
C HIS A 53 -5.50 1.37 0.00
N ARG A 54 -6.28 1.81 1.00
CA ARG A 54 -6.91 3.14 0.96
C ARG A 54 -5.88 4.26 0.91
N GLN A 55 -4.80 4.16 1.67
CA GLN A 55 -3.72 5.17 1.66
C GLN A 55 -2.91 5.16 0.36
N GLU A 56 -2.65 3.99 -0.20
CA GLU A 56 -2.02 3.86 -1.51
C GLU A 56 -2.87 4.48 -2.63
N GLU A 57 -4.19 4.35 -2.55
CA GLU A 57 -5.12 4.96 -3.49
C GLU A 57 -5.13 6.49 -3.37
N VAL A 58 -5.12 7.03 -2.15
CA VAL A 58 -4.94 8.46 -1.91
C VAL A 58 -3.64 8.96 -2.54
N GLU A 59 -2.54 8.29 -2.29
CA GLU A 59 -1.24 8.66 -2.82
C GLU A 59 -1.18 8.56 -4.35
N ARG A 60 -1.85 7.57 -4.93
CA ARG A 60 -1.90 7.37 -6.39
C ARG A 60 -2.69 8.46 -7.12
N ASN A 61 -3.77 8.93 -6.54
CA ASN A 61 -4.67 9.90 -7.18
C ASN A 61 -4.25 11.35 -6.89
N LEU A 62 -3.37 11.56 -5.91
CA LEU A 62 -2.94 12.90 -5.50
C LEU A 62 -2.27 13.71 -6.63
N PRO A 63 -1.35 13.17 -7.47
CA PRO A 63 -0.72 13.95 -8.54
C PRO A 63 -1.72 14.50 -9.56
N ASP A 64 -2.69 13.68 -9.98
CA ASP A 64 -3.70 14.09 -10.95
C ASP A 64 -4.63 15.15 -10.34
N PHE A 65 -4.98 15.00 -9.07
CA PHE A 65 -5.69 16.02 -8.32
C PHE A 65 -4.90 17.33 -8.26
N LEU A 66 -3.60 17.29 -7.97
CA LEU A 66 -2.75 18.47 -7.86
C LEU A 66 -2.65 19.24 -9.19
N ASP A 67 -2.57 18.55 -10.32
CA ASP A 67 -2.52 19.17 -11.64
C ASP A 67 -3.83 19.92 -11.94
N VAL A 68 -4.98 19.28 -11.71
CA VAL A 68 -6.29 19.93 -11.93
C VAL A 68 -6.49 21.09 -10.97
N PHE A 69 -6.06 20.92 -9.71
CA PHE A 69 -6.13 21.96 -8.70
C PHE A 69 -5.25 23.17 -9.05
N ALA A 70 -4.01 22.93 -9.52
CA ALA A 70 -3.11 23.99 -9.97
C ALA A 70 -3.73 24.81 -11.12
N VAL A 71 -4.31 24.13 -12.13
CA VAL A 71 -5.00 24.80 -13.25
C VAL A 71 -6.19 25.62 -12.76
N THR A 72 -6.96 25.08 -11.82
CA THR A 72 -8.15 25.76 -11.29
C THR A 72 -7.77 27.02 -10.50
N VAL A 73 -6.68 26.97 -9.73
CA VAL A 73 -6.13 28.13 -9.01
C VAL A 73 -5.57 29.16 -9.99
N SER A 74 -4.86 28.71 -11.05
CA SER A 74 -4.33 29.60 -12.11
C SER A 74 -5.44 30.34 -12.86
N ALA A 75 -6.62 29.74 -13.00
CA ALA A 75 -7.80 30.37 -13.57
C ALA A 75 -8.41 31.44 -12.65
N GLY A 76 -7.82 31.73 -11.50
CA GLY A 76 -8.21 32.78 -10.56
C GLY A 76 -9.30 32.39 -9.58
N LEU A 77 -9.66 31.11 -9.47
CA LEU A 77 -10.60 30.67 -8.44
C LEU A 77 -9.98 30.81 -7.04
N PRO A 78 -10.74 31.34 -6.05
CA PRO A 78 -10.31 31.31 -4.66
C PRO A 78 -9.99 29.88 -4.20
N PHE A 79 -8.96 29.72 -3.37
CA PHE A 79 -8.48 28.44 -2.89
C PHE A 79 -9.58 27.46 -2.49
N ARG A 80 -10.53 27.91 -1.65
CA ARG A 80 -11.62 27.07 -1.16
C ARG A 80 -12.56 26.62 -2.28
N ALA A 81 -12.90 27.50 -3.19
CA ALA A 81 -13.75 27.19 -4.34
C ALA A 81 -13.04 26.24 -5.31
N ALA A 82 -11.74 26.45 -5.56
CA ALA A 82 -10.93 25.56 -6.36
C ALA A 82 -10.84 24.16 -5.75
N LEU A 83 -10.55 24.05 -4.44
CA LEU A 83 -10.48 22.79 -3.73
C LEU A 83 -11.80 22.04 -3.75
N GLN A 84 -12.92 22.75 -3.54
CA GLN A 84 -14.27 22.18 -3.61
C GLN A 84 -14.56 21.65 -5.01
N ARG A 85 -14.30 22.46 -6.05
CA ARG A 85 -14.57 22.09 -7.43
C ARG A 85 -13.84 20.81 -7.84
N VAL A 86 -12.56 20.73 -7.49
CA VAL A 86 -11.74 19.56 -7.84
C VAL A 86 -12.14 18.34 -7.00
N ALA A 87 -12.47 18.50 -5.72
CA ALA A 87 -12.95 17.41 -4.88
C ALA A 87 -14.33 16.87 -5.30
N GLU A 88 -15.18 17.69 -5.92
CA GLU A 88 -16.46 17.25 -6.49
C GLU A 88 -16.28 16.42 -7.76
N TYR A 89 -15.26 16.73 -8.55
CA TYR A 89 -14.98 16.07 -9.83
C TYR A 89 -14.22 14.74 -9.68
N HIS A 90 -13.59 14.52 -8.53
CA HIS A 90 -12.85 13.28 -8.24
C HIS A 90 -13.68 12.36 -7.34
N ASP A 91 -13.52 11.06 -7.55
CA ASP A 91 -14.07 10.03 -6.70
C ASP A 91 -12.96 9.31 -5.91
N GLY A 92 -13.37 8.53 -4.89
CA GLY A 92 -12.48 7.72 -4.09
C GLY A 92 -12.00 8.37 -2.79
N PRO A 93 -11.07 7.68 -2.08
CA PRO A 93 -10.67 8.06 -0.73
C PRO A 93 -10.08 9.47 -0.62
N LEU A 94 -9.33 9.92 -1.63
CA LEU A 94 -8.76 11.28 -1.66
C LEU A 94 -9.87 12.34 -1.65
N ALA A 95 -10.87 12.19 -2.51
CA ALA A 95 -11.97 13.13 -2.59
C ALA A 95 -12.82 13.13 -1.31
N GLU A 96 -13.01 11.97 -0.68
CA GLU A 96 -13.71 11.86 0.62
C GLU A 96 -13.00 12.65 1.71
N GLU A 97 -11.68 12.52 1.82
CA GLU A 97 -10.87 13.26 2.81
C GLU A 97 -10.89 14.77 2.57
N LEU A 98 -10.78 15.20 1.31
CA LEU A 98 -10.86 16.62 0.96
C LEU A 98 -12.23 17.21 1.21
N ARG A 99 -13.31 16.46 0.89
CA ARG A 99 -14.69 16.88 1.22
C ARG A 99 -14.92 16.95 2.72
N ALA A 100 -14.33 16.03 3.51
CA ALA A 100 -14.38 16.08 4.96
C ALA A 100 -13.69 17.34 5.49
N THR A 101 -12.49 17.65 5.02
CA THR A 101 -11.74 18.86 5.38
C THR A 101 -12.48 20.13 5.00
N LEU A 102 -13.11 20.16 3.82
CA LEU A 102 -13.95 21.29 3.41
C LEU A 102 -15.17 21.47 4.32
N ARG A 103 -15.82 20.39 4.75
CA ARG A 103 -16.93 20.45 5.72
C ARG A 103 -16.46 21.00 7.06
N GLU A 104 -15.29 20.59 7.56
CA GLU A 104 -14.71 21.16 8.79
C GLU A 104 -14.54 22.68 8.68
N MET A 105 -14.00 23.16 7.54
CA MET A 105 -13.87 24.60 7.28
C MET A 105 -15.25 25.30 7.16
N GLN A 106 -16.28 24.62 6.66
CA GLN A 106 -17.64 25.16 6.59
C GLN A 106 -18.27 25.30 7.98
N LEU A 107 -17.93 24.41 8.89
CA LEU A 107 -18.39 24.43 10.29
C LEU A 107 -17.60 25.45 11.16
N GLY A 108 -16.69 26.20 10.56
CA GLY A 108 -15.94 27.26 11.25
C GLY A 108 -14.58 26.83 11.81
N VAL A 109 -14.13 25.60 11.52
CA VAL A 109 -12.78 25.18 11.88
C VAL A 109 -11.77 26.02 11.10
N PRO A 110 -10.74 26.60 11.75
CA PRO A 110 -9.70 27.37 11.06
C PRO A 110 -9.06 26.52 9.96
N ARG A 111 -8.79 27.14 8.80
CA ARG A 111 -8.22 26.48 7.62
C ARG A 111 -6.95 25.69 7.98
N ARG A 112 -6.05 26.28 8.74
CA ARG A 112 -4.80 25.65 9.19
C ARG A 112 -5.08 24.35 9.95
N THR A 113 -5.97 24.40 10.93
CA THR A 113 -6.34 23.25 11.74
C THR A 113 -7.00 22.14 10.91
N ALA A 114 -7.90 22.51 9.98
CA ALA A 114 -8.54 21.54 9.10
C ALA A 114 -7.54 20.85 8.16
N LEU A 115 -6.57 21.60 7.63
CA LEU A 115 -5.49 21.04 6.79
C LEU A 115 -4.51 20.18 7.60
N GLU A 116 -4.16 20.58 8.81
CA GLU A 116 -3.36 19.75 9.72
C GLU A 116 -4.08 18.44 10.08
N GLY A 117 -5.40 18.49 10.33
CA GLY A 117 -6.23 17.30 10.50
C GLY A 117 -6.23 16.38 9.27
N LEU A 118 -6.28 16.94 8.05
CA LEU A 118 -6.12 16.17 6.82
C LEU A 118 -4.78 15.43 6.78
N ARG A 119 -3.69 16.09 7.17
CA ARG A 119 -2.34 15.48 7.24
C ARG A 119 -2.27 14.36 8.28
N GLU A 120 -2.88 14.53 9.43
CA GLU A 120 -2.88 13.52 10.50
C GLU A 120 -3.68 12.26 10.14
N ARG A 121 -4.80 12.43 9.45
CA ARG A 121 -5.63 11.32 8.97
C ARG A 121 -4.96 10.53 7.83
N ASN A 122 -4.07 11.18 7.06
CA ASN A 122 -3.41 10.59 5.90
C ASN A 122 -1.91 10.47 6.13
N ARG A 123 -1.42 9.24 6.33
CA ARG A 123 0.00 8.96 6.58
C ARG A 123 0.88 8.99 5.32
N ALA A 124 0.31 9.26 4.15
CA ALA A 124 1.04 9.36 2.89
C ALA A 124 2.01 10.56 2.93
N ALA A 125 3.28 10.33 2.61
CA ALA A 125 4.30 11.38 2.60
C ALA A 125 3.96 12.51 1.61
N SER A 126 3.35 12.17 0.48
CA SER A 126 2.88 13.10 -0.54
C SER A 126 1.75 14.01 -0.04
N MET A 127 0.83 13.48 0.80
CA MET A 127 -0.19 14.29 1.44
C MET A 127 0.40 15.28 2.45
N ALA A 128 1.39 14.84 3.23
CA ALA A 128 2.10 15.72 4.16
C ALA A 128 2.80 16.87 3.42
N ALA A 129 3.48 16.59 2.30
CA ALA A 129 4.11 17.59 1.45
C ALA A 129 3.07 18.57 0.87
N PHE A 130 1.95 18.06 0.37
CA PHE A 130 0.85 18.88 -0.14
C PHE A 130 0.32 19.86 0.91
N VAL A 131 -0.03 19.37 2.11
CA VAL A 131 -0.52 20.23 3.21
C VAL A 131 0.53 21.27 3.61
N THR A 132 1.79 20.86 3.71
CA THR A 132 2.88 21.78 4.08
C THR A 132 2.99 22.94 3.09
N ILE A 133 2.94 22.66 1.79
CA ILE A 133 3.01 23.71 0.77
C ILE A 133 1.77 24.59 0.78
N LEU A 134 0.59 24.05 1.03
CA LEU A 134 -0.61 24.87 1.18
C LEU A 134 -0.49 25.87 2.33
N LEU A 135 0.03 25.44 3.46
CA LEU A 135 0.24 26.30 4.62
C LEU A 135 1.34 27.34 4.38
N GLN A 136 2.44 26.95 3.75
CA GLN A 136 3.56 27.85 3.41
C GLN A 136 3.20 28.88 2.36
N SER A 137 2.44 28.51 1.32
CA SER A 137 2.03 29.44 0.26
C SER A 137 1.12 30.54 0.79
N GLU A 138 0.37 30.27 1.85
CA GLU A 138 -0.47 31.27 2.54
C GLU A 138 0.37 32.28 3.32
N GLU A 139 1.43 31.82 3.97
CA GLU A 139 2.31 32.67 4.80
C GLU A 139 3.27 33.52 3.95
N LEU A 140 3.77 32.97 2.85
CA LEU A 140 4.84 33.59 2.04
C LEU A 140 4.36 34.28 0.77
N GLY A 141 3.07 34.17 0.41
CA GLY A 141 2.53 34.73 -0.84
C GLY A 141 3.19 34.17 -2.12
N THR A 142 3.79 32.98 -2.02
CA THR A 142 4.44 32.33 -3.16
C THR A 142 3.41 31.86 -4.19
N PRO A 143 3.76 31.77 -5.50
CA PRO A 143 2.84 31.31 -6.52
C PRO A 143 2.49 29.83 -6.28
N LEU A 144 1.34 29.60 -5.65
CA LEU A 144 0.81 28.29 -5.27
C LEU A 144 0.78 27.31 -6.45
N GLU A 145 0.47 27.78 -7.65
CA GLU A 145 0.42 26.97 -8.86
C GLU A 145 1.74 26.26 -9.14
N GLN A 146 2.86 27.00 -9.10
CA GLN A 146 4.18 26.42 -9.40
C GLN A 146 4.56 25.35 -8.35
N ALA A 147 4.28 25.64 -7.08
CA ALA A 147 4.55 24.71 -6.00
C ALA A 147 3.71 23.41 -6.13
N LEU A 148 2.43 23.50 -6.49
CA LEU A 148 1.57 22.35 -6.73
C LEU A 148 2.05 21.49 -7.90
N ARG A 149 2.42 22.11 -9.02
CA ARG A 149 2.98 21.39 -10.19
C ARG A 149 4.31 20.69 -9.87
N GLN A 150 5.17 21.33 -9.08
CA GLN A 150 6.44 20.73 -8.64
C GLN A 150 6.21 19.47 -7.82
N ILE A 151 5.29 19.51 -6.84
CA ILE A 151 4.97 18.32 -6.02
C ILE A 151 4.40 17.20 -6.90
N ALA A 152 3.45 17.53 -7.78
CA ALA A 152 2.86 16.52 -8.66
C ALA A 152 3.94 15.80 -9.48
N GLN A 153 4.90 16.54 -10.02
CA GLN A 153 6.03 15.98 -10.76
C GLN A 153 6.97 15.16 -9.87
N GLU A 154 7.25 15.62 -8.66
CA GLU A 154 8.10 14.91 -7.71
C GLU A 154 7.49 13.56 -7.30
N ILE A 155 6.20 13.54 -6.96
CA ILE A 155 5.47 12.30 -6.62
C ILE A 155 5.55 11.31 -7.80
N ARG A 156 5.33 11.77 -9.03
CA ARG A 156 5.44 10.92 -10.23
C ARG A 156 6.86 10.38 -10.44
N ARG A 157 7.89 11.20 -10.25
CA ARG A 157 9.29 10.79 -10.35
C ARG A 157 9.64 9.74 -9.30
N ASN A 158 9.25 9.97 -8.06
CA ASN A 158 9.51 9.06 -6.94
C ASN A 158 8.86 7.69 -7.17
N ARG A 159 7.63 7.66 -7.69
CA ARG A 159 6.98 6.41 -8.11
C ARG A 159 7.74 5.68 -9.20
N GLY A 160 8.15 6.39 -10.23
CA GLY A 160 8.95 5.81 -11.32
C GLY A 160 10.23 5.18 -10.80
N GLN A 161 10.89 5.81 -9.83
CA GLN A 161 12.08 5.27 -9.17
C GLN A 161 11.78 4.04 -8.32
N GLN A 162 10.69 4.04 -7.55
CA GLN A 162 10.28 2.88 -6.74
C GLN A 162 10.03 1.64 -7.60
N VAL A 163 9.33 1.79 -8.73
CA VAL A 163 9.09 0.69 -9.68
C VAL A 163 10.41 0.17 -10.26
N ARG A 164 11.33 1.06 -10.66
CA ARG A 164 12.66 0.66 -11.16
C ARG A 164 13.49 -0.05 -10.09
N GLN A 165 13.46 0.43 -8.85
CA GLN A 165 14.15 -0.22 -7.73
C GLN A 165 13.56 -1.59 -7.40
N ALA A 166 12.22 -1.74 -7.46
CA ALA A 166 11.57 -3.03 -7.27
C ALA A 166 11.98 -4.03 -8.35
N ALA A 167 12.05 -3.59 -9.62
CA ALA A 167 12.54 -4.41 -10.73
C ALA A 167 14.02 -4.78 -10.57
N ALA A 168 14.87 -3.82 -10.17
CA ALA A 168 16.30 -4.08 -9.93
C ALA A 168 16.55 -5.05 -8.77
N LYS A 169 15.71 -5.01 -7.72
CA LYS A 169 15.79 -5.97 -6.59
C LYS A 169 15.33 -7.39 -6.96
N ALA A 170 14.60 -7.56 -8.04
CA ALA A 170 14.21 -8.91 -8.52
C ALA A 170 15.36 -9.64 -9.24
N GLN A 171 16.26 -8.93 -9.89
CA GLN A 171 17.40 -9.51 -10.64
C GLN A 171 18.29 -10.44 -9.80
N PRO A 172 18.78 -10.06 -8.61
CA PRO A 172 19.64 -10.94 -7.81
C PRO A 172 18.90 -12.19 -7.30
N LYS A 173 17.59 -12.12 -7.08
CA LYS A 173 16.80 -13.29 -6.65
C LYS A 173 16.75 -14.38 -7.74
N VAL A 174 16.61 -13.98 -9.00
CA VAL A 174 16.63 -14.91 -10.15
C VAL A 174 18.01 -15.56 -10.27
N SER A 175 19.09 -14.78 -10.13
CA SER A 175 20.45 -15.30 -10.19
C SER A 175 20.74 -16.35 -9.10
N ILE A 176 20.29 -16.10 -7.87
CA ILE A 176 20.46 -17.06 -6.77
C ILE A 176 19.72 -18.38 -7.03
N VAL A 177 18.48 -18.32 -7.52
CA VAL A 177 17.70 -19.52 -7.83
C VAL A 177 18.34 -20.33 -8.95
N VAL A 178 18.80 -19.67 -10.01
CA VAL A 178 19.49 -20.31 -11.13
C VAL A 178 20.80 -20.97 -10.67
N THR A 179 21.60 -20.28 -9.86
CA THR A 179 22.85 -20.82 -9.31
C THR A 179 22.57 -22.02 -8.39
N LEU A 180 21.57 -21.94 -7.51
CA LEU A 180 21.21 -23.02 -6.59
C LEU A 180 20.74 -24.28 -7.33
N LEU A 181 20.17 -24.12 -8.52
CA LEU A 181 19.70 -25.25 -9.34
C LEU A 181 20.81 -25.84 -10.23
N ILE A 182 21.62 -24.99 -10.86
CA ILE A 182 22.63 -25.40 -11.82
C ILE A 182 23.86 -26.05 -11.13
N VAL A 183 24.32 -25.48 -10.01
CA VAL A 183 25.53 -25.96 -9.33
C VAL A 183 25.37 -27.38 -8.83
N PRO A 184 24.32 -27.78 -8.08
CA PRO A 184 24.12 -29.17 -7.69
C PRO A 184 23.95 -30.12 -8.88
N GLY A 185 23.23 -29.69 -9.92
CA GLY A 185 23.08 -30.46 -11.15
C GLY A 185 24.40 -30.79 -11.85
N ALA A 186 25.29 -29.79 -11.96
CA ALA A 186 26.61 -29.96 -12.53
C ALA A 186 27.49 -30.90 -11.70
N ILE A 187 27.45 -30.78 -10.36
CA ILE A 187 28.19 -31.65 -9.44
C ILE A 187 27.73 -33.11 -9.59
N ILE A 188 26.43 -33.36 -9.63
CA ILE A 188 25.88 -34.71 -9.80
C ILE A 188 26.31 -35.31 -11.15
N LEU A 189 26.31 -34.51 -12.20
CA LEU A 189 26.69 -34.95 -13.54
C LEU A 189 28.18 -35.32 -13.62
N VAL A 190 29.05 -34.49 -13.04
CA VAL A 190 30.49 -34.77 -13.00
C VAL A 190 30.81 -35.98 -12.10
N ALA A 191 30.21 -36.04 -10.91
CA ALA A 191 30.43 -37.17 -9.99
C ALA A 191 29.90 -38.50 -10.57
N GLY A 192 28.72 -38.46 -11.23
CA GLY A 192 28.15 -39.60 -11.91
C GLY A 192 29.01 -40.08 -13.07
N GLY A 193 29.56 -39.18 -13.86
CA GLY A 193 30.49 -39.50 -14.95
C GLY A 193 31.78 -40.16 -14.44
N MET A 194 32.38 -39.61 -13.39
CA MET A 194 33.57 -40.21 -12.75
C MET A 194 33.29 -41.58 -12.15
N PHE A 195 32.12 -41.77 -11.55
CA PHE A 195 31.73 -43.05 -11.00
C PHE A 195 31.57 -44.12 -12.07
N LEU A 196 30.91 -43.82 -13.18
CA LEU A 196 30.77 -44.75 -14.32
C LEU A 196 32.13 -45.15 -14.92
N THR A 197 33.03 -44.16 -15.14
CA THR A 197 34.37 -44.46 -15.67
C THR A 197 35.22 -45.35 -14.73
N ASN A 198 35.08 -45.16 -13.42
CA ASN A 198 35.78 -46.03 -12.45
C ASN A 198 35.15 -47.43 -12.38
N MET A 199 33.85 -47.58 -12.55
CA MET A 199 33.22 -48.91 -12.60
C MET A 199 33.69 -49.74 -13.80
N ASP A 200 33.83 -49.14 -14.97
CA ASP A 200 34.37 -49.81 -16.18
C ASP A 200 35.81 -50.26 -15.95
N SER A 201 36.63 -49.49 -15.27
CA SER A 201 38.00 -49.84 -14.90
C SER A 201 38.05 -51.03 -13.89
N LEU A 202 37.17 -51.10 -12.97
CA LEU A 202 37.04 -52.20 -11.99
C LEU A 202 36.55 -53.50 -12.66
N GLN A 203 35.59 -53.45 -13.55
CA GLN A 203 35.13 -54.61 -14.31
C GLN A 203 36.21 -55.18 -15.23
N GLY A 204 37.06 -54.32 -15.84
CA GLY A 204 38.20 -54.74 -16.60
C GLY A 204 39.28 -55.51 -15.79
N MET A 205 39.41 -55.21 -14.48
CA MET A 205 40.32 -55.91 -13.56
C MET A 205 39.81 -57.30 -13.10
N PHE A 206 38.51 -57.54 -13.13
CA PHE A 206 37.90 -58.81 -12.69
C PHE A 206 37.69 -59.78 -13.88
N ASN A 207 37.78 -59.35 -15.12
CA ASN A 207 37.60 -60.18 -16.33
C ASN A 207 38.89 -60.49 -17.07
N GLY A 208 40.04 -60.16 -16.57
CA GLY A 208 41.40 -60.53 -17.06
C GLY A 208 42.02 -61.53 -16.14
#